data_0b9f3f8933d5f70a5c16528df3d98d92
#
_entry.id   0b9f3f8933d5f70a5c16528df3d98d92
#
_cell.length_a   1.000
_cell.length_b   1.000
_cell.length_c   1.000
_cell.angle_alpha   90.00
_cell.angle_beta   90.00
_cell.angle_gamma   90.00
#
_symmetry.space_group_name_H-M   'P 1'
#
loop_
_entity.id
_entity.type
_entity.pdbx_description
1 polymer ?
#
loop_
_entity_poly.entity_id
_entity_poly.type
_entity_poly.pdbx_seq_one_letter_code
_entity_poly.pdbx_strand_id
1 'polypeptide(L)'
;MDNKTIEIDKVVHVAPAGRRPLERIEAVGLGLLILAMLTLFFYPATLSGAFDTVLNKVKPVVVDVFLTGQVGVAVIISVIIGRLLERLGFTDAMMRVFMPAMRAIGINPAVVIPSVYNIFGDINAAGRISGPLLRQAGATKDEQKIAVATMVQSQQSFSTFMLGMMALTFAGVNVFAVVLIAIFGPLLLSPLLLSRLVYRNVRSVDLLAAPRFTPNIDFAPMLFKAAREGVELLLLILIPAVALVFCVIGLLEHIGVWAPISAVLERGLLALNIHPETGLLAMLVSPTLAMGKLQAIASTLDPSLVVGSFVLASSGLPLSAVFGQIPVVWAECSDLNEKEVMVAAVLGIVMRLLTAVVLAVFLTPLIV
;
A
#
# COMPACT_ATOMS: atom_id res chain seq x y z
N MET A 1 -29.34 3.97 7.67
CA MET A 1 -28.98 2.67 8.27
C MET A 1 -29.65 1.60 7.44
N ASP A 2 -29.05 1.27 6.31
CA ASP A 2 -29.53 0.18 5.47
C ASP A 2 -28.74 -1.07 5.82
N ASN A 3 -29.44 -1.95 6.49
CA ASN A 3 -29.02 -3.30 6.85
C ASN A 3 -28.99 -4.12 5.56
N LYS A 4 -27.92 -4.02 4.74
CA LYS A 4 -27.66 -5.04 3.74
C LYS A 4 -27.17 -6.27 4.46
N THR A 5 -28.15 -7.05 4.93
CA THR A 5 -27.97 -8.48 5.21
C THR A 5 -27.24 -9.06 4.01
N ILE A 6 -26.05 -9.60 4.24
CA ILE A 6 -25.40 -10.49 3.27
C ILE A 6 -26.33 -11.70 3.18
N GLU A 7 -27.22 -11.68 2.22
CA GLU A 7 -27.97 -12.87 1.80
C GLU A 7 -26.93 -13.86 1.30
N ILE A 8 -26.57 -14.78 2.19
CA ILE A 8 -25.96 -16.05 1.80
C ILE A 8 -27.09 -16.85 1.16
N ASP A 9 -27.46 -16.44 -0.02
CA ASP A 9 -28.35 -17.24 -0.88
C ASP A 9 -27.52 -18.38 -1.48
N LYS A 10 -27.03 -19.25 -0.63
CA LYS A 10 -26.69 -20.62 -1.02
C LYS A 10 -28.03 -21.36 -1.18
N VAL A 11 -28.66 -21.14 -2.33
CA VAL A 11 -29.62 -22.11 -2.82
C VAL A 11 -28.88 -23.42 -2.92
N VAL A 12 -29.00 -24.25 -1.88
CA VAL A 12 -28.61 -25.64 -1.93
C VAL A 12 -29.56 -26.29 -2.92
N HIS A 13 -29.20 -26.27 -4.20
CA HIS A 13 -29.87 -27.10 -5.20
C HIS A 13 -29.62 -28.55 -4.81
N VAL A 14 -30.54 -29.13 -4.05
CA VAL A 14 -30.63 -30.59 -3.87
C VAL A 14 -31.01 -31.15 -5.25
N ALA A 15 -29.99 -31.49 -6.03
CA ALA A 15 -30.22 -32.21 -7.30
C ALA A 15 -30.82 -33.59 -6.97
N PRO A 16 -31.82 -34.08 -7.75
CA PRO A 16 -32.32 -35.41 -7.58
C PRO A 16 -31.16 -36.42 -7.74
N ALA A 17 -31.25 -37.53 -7.03
CA ALA A 17 -30.20 -38.54 -6.81
C ALA A 17 -29.71 -39.25 -8.13
N GLY A 18 -29.28 -38.46 -9.11
CA GLY A 18 -28.51 -38.87 -10.26
C GLY A 18 -27.04 -38.47 -10.09
N ARG A 19 -26.09 -39.29 -10.50
CA ARG A 19 -24.66 -38.99 -10.40
C ARG A 19 -24.36 -37.68 -11.12
N ARG A 20 -24.22 -36.57 -10.31
CA ARG A 20 -23.81 -35.29 -10.83
C ARG A 20 -22.42 -35.44 -11.48
N PRO A 21 -22.20 -35.00 -12.72
CA PRO A 21 -20.87 -35.01 -13.32
C PRO A 21 -19.90 -34.19 -12.49
N LEU A 22 -18.70 -34.70 -12.30
CA LEU A 22 -17.65 -34.06 -11.52
C LEU A 22 -17.22 -32.78 -12.23
N GLU A 23 -17.40 -31.63 -11.56
CA GLU A 23 -16.91 -30.33 -12.08
C GLU A 23 -15.38 -30.25 -11.93
N ARG A 24 -14.72 -29.45 -12.78
CA ARG A 24 -13.25 -29.32 -12.75
C ARG A 24 -12.73 -28.90 -11.38
N ILE A 25 -13.43 -28.00 -10.69
CA ILE A 25 -13.07 -27.52 -9.36
C ILE A 25 -13.23 -28.62 -8.30
N GLU A 26 -14.26 -29.46 -8.44
CA GLU A 26 -14.49 -30.62 -7.56
C GLU A 26 -13.42 -31.71 -7.77
N ALA A 27 -12.98 -31.91 -9.02
CA ALA A 27 -11.88 -32.83 -9.33
C ALA A 27 -10.56 -32.36 -8.71
N VAL A 28 -10.27 -31.06 -8.76
CA VAL A 28 -9.10 -30.46 -8.08
C VAL A 28 -9.22 -30.65 -6.57
N GLY A 29 -10.40 -30.36 -5.99
CA GLY A 29 -10.66 -30.55 -4.56
C GLY A 29 -10.48 -32.01 -4.12
N LEU A 30 -10.99 -32.96 -4.91
CA LEU A 30 -10.80 -34.39 -4.66
C LEU A 30 -9.32 -34.82 -4.74
N GLY A 31 -8.60 -34.28 -5.73
CA GLY A 31 -7.16 -34.52 -5.87
C GLY A 31 -6.38 -34.00 -4.66
N LEU A 32 -6.68 -32.81 -4.19
CA LEU A 32 -6.07 -32.24 -2.98
C LEU A 32 -6.42 -33.04 -1.73
N LEU A 33 -7.66 -33.50 -1.61
CA LEU A 33 -8.10 -34.36 -0.48
C LEU A 33 -7.31 -35.67 -0.48
N ILE A 34 -7.21 -36.37 -1.63
CA ILE A 34 -6.44 -37.59 -1.74
C ILE A 34 -4.96 -37.34 -1.40
N LEU A 35 -4.38 -36.28 -1.93
CA LEU A 35 -2.99 -35.91 -1.65
C LEU A 35 -2.79 -35.66 -0.14
N ALA A 36 -3.69 -34.90 0.49
CA ALA A 36 -3.64 -34.63 1.93
C ALA A 36 -3.74 -35.93 2.76
N MET A 37 -4.65 -36.83 2.39
CA MET A 37 -4.81 -38.13 3.06
C MET A 37 -3.57 -39.03 2.89
N LEU A 38 -2.99 -39.08 1.69
CA LEU A 38 -1.76 -39.81 1.43
C LEU A 38 -0.58 -39.23 2.22
N THR A 39 -0.45 -37.90 2.22
CA THR A 39 0.59 -37.20 3.01
C THR A 39 0.45 -37.48 4.50
N LEU A 40 -0.78 -37.40 5.01
CA LEU A 40 -1.06 -37.66 6.42
C LEU A 40 -0.75 -39.12 6.80
N PHE A 41 -1.02 -40.06 5.90
CA PHE A 41 -0.79 -41.49 6.16
C PHE A 41 0.68 -41.88 6.04
N PHE A 42 1.38 -41.45 4.96
CA PHE A 42 2.74 -41.86 4.71
C PHE A 42 3.82 -40.96 5.28
N TYR A 43 3.52 -39.64 5.41
CA TYR A 43 4.46 -38.58 5.83
C TYR A 43 3.83 -37.60 6.83
N PRO A 44 3.29 -38.07 7.97
CA PRO A 44 2.63 -37.16 8.93
C PRO A 44 3.58 -36.08 9.48
N ALA A 45 4.87 -36.40 9.64
CA ALA A 45 5.88 -35.45 10.10
C ALA A 45 6.10 -34.29 9.12
N THR A 46 5.94 -34.51 7.82
CA THR A 46 6.07 -33.46 6.81
C THR A 46 4.93 -32.43 6.93
N LEU A 47 3.70 -32.93 7.14
CA LEU A 47 2.54 -32.04 7.29
C LEU A 47 2.63 -31.24 8.58
N SER A 48 2.98 -31.87 9.69
CA SER A 48 3.19 -31.18 10.97
C SER A 48 4.34 -30.17 10.90
N GLY A 49 5.46 -30.55 10.27
CA GLY A 49 6.60 -29.66 10.05
C GLY A 49 6.28 -28.45 9.17
N ALA A 50 5.43 -28.62 8.14
CA ALA A 50 4.93 -27.49 7.36
C ALA A 50 4.10 -26.52 8.21
N PHE A 51 3.20 -27.08 9.04
CA PHE A 51 2.37 -26.28 9.93
C PHE A 51 3.19 -25.55 11.00
N ASP A 52 4.17 -26.22 11.62
CA ASP A 52 5.09 -25.61 12.57
C ASP A 52 5.92 -24.49 11.93
N THR A 53 6.41 -24.69 10.71
CA THR A 53 7.14 -23.65 9.98
C THR A 53 6.26 -22.43 9.73
N VAL A 54 5.03 -22.62 9.31
CA VAL A 54 4.06 -21.53 9.11
C VAL A 54 3.77 -20.81 10.42
N LEU A 55 3.47 -21.54 11.51
CA LEU A 55 3.19 -20.93 12.82
C LEU A 55 4.39 -20.12 13.33
N ASN A 56 5.59 -20.66 13.21
CA ASN A 56 6.81 -19.97 13.64
C ASN A 56 7.11 -18.70 12.82
N LYS A 57 6.64 -18.60 11.60
CA LYS A 57 6.74 -17.38 10.78
C LYS A 57 5.63 -16.37 11.08
N VAL A 58 4.39 -16.83 11.22
CA VAL A 58 3.21 -15.96 11.40
C VAL A 58 3.14 -15.39 12.81
N LYS A 59 3.36 -16.24 13.85
CA LYS A 59 3.17 -15.87 15.25
C LYS A 59 3.98 -14.64 15.68
N PRO A 60 5.30 -14.55 15.45
CA PRO A 60 6.07 -13.37 15.88
C PRO A 60 5.54 -12.07 15.28
N VAL A 61 5.16 -12.10 14.01
CA VAL A 61 4.68 -10.89 13.33
C VAL A 61 3.29 -10.50 13.82
N VAL A 62 2.36 -11.45 13.89
CA VAL A 62 0.99 -11.15 14.34
C VAL A 62 0.95 -10.77 15.82
N VAL A 63 1.62 -11.54 16.68
CA VAL A 63 1.55 -11.34 18.13
C VAL A 63 2.50 -10.25 18.57
N ASP A 64 3.82 -10.41 18.30
CA ASP A 64 4.84 -9.57 18.93
C ASP A 64 4.93 -8.19 18.27
N VAL A 65 4.67 -8.09 16.94
CA VAL A 65 4.73 -6.81 16.23
C VAL A 65 3.40 -6.07 16.26
N PHE A 66 2.28 -6.74 15.94
CA PHE A 66 0.99 -6.07 15.81
C PHE A 66 0.15 -6.06 17.08
N LEU A 67 -0.02 -7.20 17.78
CA LEU A 67 -0.94 -7.25 18.93
C LEU A 67 -0.32 -6.67 20.21
N THR A 68 0.96 -6.92 20.45
CA THR A 68 1.66 -6.49 21.68
C THR A 68 2.74 -5.45 21.44
N GLY A 69 3.14 -5.26 20.18
CA GLY A 69 4.21 -4.35 19.79
C GLY A 69 3.76 -2.91 19.51
N GLN A 70 4.73 -2.05 19.31
CA GLN A 70 4.50 -0.62 19.05
C GLN A 70 3.77 -0.35 17.72
N VAL A 71 3.91 -1.23 16.72
CA VAL A 71 3.33 -1.01 15.38
C VAL A 71 1.81 -1.00 15.45
N GLY A 72 1.18 -1.92 16.19
CA GLY A 72 -0.27 -1.94 16.33
C GLY A 72 -0.82 -0.68 16.98
N VAL A 73 -0.19 -0.24 18.08
CA VAL A 73 -0.55 1.01 18.76
C VAL A 73 -0.34 2.21 17.84
N ALA A 74 0.79 2.27 17.11
CA ALA A 74 1.08 3.34 16.17
C ALA A 74 0.05 3.43 15.04
N VAL A 75 -0.46 2.31 14.53
CA VAL A 75 -1.53 2.27 13.53
C VAL A 75 -2.79 2.96 14.06
N ILE A 76 -3.26 2.56 15.24
CA ILE A 76 -4.48 3.11 15.84
C ILE A 76 -4.34 4.61 16.08
N ILE A 77 -3.25 5.05 16.74
CA ILE A 77 -2.98 6.46 17.01
C ILE A 77 -2.88 7.27 15.72
N SER A 78 -2.22 6.73 14.70
CA SER A 78 -2.04 7.42 13.42
C SER A 78 -3.36 7.63 12.68
N VAL A 79 -4.28 6.67 12.73
CA VAL A 79 -5.62 6.83 12.15
C VAL A 79 -6.37 7.96 12.86
N ILE A 80 -6.30 8.01 14.20
CA ILE A 80 -6.92 9.07 14.99
C ILE A 80 -6.34 10.43 14.60
N ILE A 81 -5.01 10.56 14.56
CA ILE A 81 -4.34 11.82 14.21
C ILE A 81 -4.65 12.19 12.74
N GLY A 82 -4.61 11.21 11.81
CA GLY A 82 -4.93 11.44 10.40
C GLY A 82 -6.34 12.01 10.21
N ARG A 83 -7.34 11.43 10.90
CA ARG A 83 -8.73 11.91 10.86
C ARG A 83 -8.90 13.28 11.54
N LEU A 84 -8.12 13.54 12.58
CA LEU A 84 -8.08 14.86 13.21
C LEU A 84 -7.54 15.92 12.24
N LEU A 85 -6.43 15.65 11.57
CA LEU A 85 -5.85 16.55 10.57
C LEU A 85 -6.79 16.79 9.39
N GLU A 86 -7.45 15.73 8.91
CA GLU A 86 -8.47 15.83 7.85
C GLU A 86 -9.62 16.76 8.28
N ARG A 87 -10.13 16.61 9.51
CA ARG A 87 -11.15 17.51 10.09
C ARG A 87 -10.67 18.94 10.26
N LEU A 88 -9.40 19.15 10.55
CA LEU A 88 -8.79 20.48 10.62
C LEU A 88 -8.53 21.12 9.25
N GLY A 89 -8.93 20.44 8.15
CA GLY A 89 -8.82 20.98 6.81
C GLY A 89 -7.44 20.82 6.18
N PHE A 90 -6.60 19.93 6.69
CA PHE A 90 -5.24 19.76 6.19
C PHE A 90 -5.22 19.28 4.74
N THR A 91 -6.12 18.36 4.37
CA THR A 91 -6.29 17.90 2.99
C THR A 91 -6.65 19.04 2.06
N ASP A 92 -7.63 19.88 2.44
CA ASP A 92 -8.02 21.04 1.65
C ASP A 92 -6.91 22.08 1.54
N ALA A 93 -6.12 22.28 2.61
CA ALA A 93 -4.95 23.15 2.58
C ALA A 93 -3.90 22.67 1.58
N MET A 94 -3.59 21.37 1.59
CA MET A 94 -2.67 20.77 0.62
C MET A 94 -3.20 20.90 -0.82
N MET A 95 -4.50 20.68 -1.05
CA MET A 95 -5.11 20.89 -2.36
C MET A 95 -4.92 22.34 -2.85
N ARG A 96 -5.08 23.34 -1.96
CA ARG A 96 -4.85 24.75 -2.29
C ARG A 96 -3.42 25.06 -2.70
N VAL A 97 -2.44 24.29 -2.23
CA VAL A 97 -1.02 24.43 -2.61
C VAL A 97 -0.71 23.73 -3.91
N PHE A 98 -1.14 22.47 -4.05
CA PHE A 98 -0.70 21.62 -5.15
C PHE A 98 -1.56 21.76 -6.43
N MET A 99 -2.85 22.07 -6.35
CA MET A 99 -3.68 22.24 -7.54
C MET A 99 -3.25 23.43 -8.42
N PRO A 100 -2.90 24.62 -7.88
CA PRO A 100 -2.32 25.69 -8.70
C PRO A 100 -0.99 25.30 -9.34
N ALA A 101 -0.16 24.52 -8.65
CA ALA A 101 1.10 24.03 -9.19
C ALA A 101 0.88 23.10 -10.41
N MET A 102 -0.13 22.21 -10.36
CA MET A 102 -0.51 21.39 -11.52
C MET A 102 -0.93 22.27 -12.72
N ARG A 103 -1.71 23.31 -12.46
CA ARG A 103 -2.10 24.27 -13.51
C ARG A 103 -0.89 24.96 -14.12
N ALA A 104 0.07 25.40 -13.29
CA ALA A 104 1.29 26.07 -13.74
C ALA A 104 2.17 25.19 -14.66
N ILE A 105 2.17 23.88 -14.46
CA ILE A 105 2.88 22.94 -15.32
C ILE A 105 2.04 22.45 -16.53
N GLY A 106 0.82 22.96 -16.69
CA GLY A 106 -0.05 22.69 -17.84
C GLY A 106 -0.85 21.39 -17.75
N ILE A 107 -1.08 20.87 -16.54
CA ILE A 107 -1.80 19.62 -16.28
C ILE A 107 -3.12 19.95 -15.57
N ASN A 108 -4.12 19.09 -15.74
CA ASN A 108 -5.38 19.20 -15.02
C ASN A 108 -5.13 19.20 -13.50
N PRO A 109 -5.59 20.24 -12.77
CA PRO A 109 -5.37 20.34 -11.33
C PRO A 109 -5.87 19.16 -10.50
N ALA A 110 -6.89 18.45 -10.98
CA ALA A 110 -7.44 17.28 -10.30
C ALA A 110 -6.46 16.09 -10.22
N VAL A 111 -5.40 16.06 -11.03
CA VAL A 111 -4.41 14.96 -11.06
C VAL A 111 -3.72 14.74 -9.72
N VAL A 112 -3.56 15.78 -8.91
CA VAL A 112 -2.90 15.66 -7.59
C VAL A 112 -3.83 15.12 -6.49
N ILE A 113 -5.15 15.12 -6.70
CA ILE A 113 -6.14 14.75 -5.68
C ILE A 113 -5.88 13.36 -5.08
N PRO A 114 -5.71 12.27 -5.86
CA PRO A 114 -5.51 10.96 -5.29
C PRO A 114 -4.24 10.85 -4.45
N SER A 115 -3.18 11.55 -4.86
CA SER A 115 -1.91 11.54 -4.11
C SER A 115 -2.01 12.25 -2.78
N VAL A 116 -2.64 13.42 -2.74
CA VAL A 116 -2.85 14.17 -1.49
C VAL A 116 -3.80 13.39 -0.56
N TYR A 117 -4.87 12.83 -1.10
CA TYR A 117 -5.80 12.04 -0.29
C TYR A 117 -5.15 10.78 0.29
N ASN A 118 -4.26 10.13 -0.48
CA ASN A 118 -3.55 8.92 -0.06
C ASN A 118 -2.64 9.13 1.17
N ILE A 119 -2.15 10.35 1.39
CA ILE A 119 -1.28 10.67 2.55
C ILE A 119 -2.02 10.45 3.88
N PHE A 120 -3.30 10.79 3.94
CA PHE A 120 -4.12 10.67 5.15
C PHE A 120 -5.09 9.50 5.13
N GLY A 121 -5.39 8.98 3.94
CA GLY A 121 -6.38 7.95 3.70
C GLY A 121 -5.78 6.59 3.33
N ASP A 122 -6.62 5.83 2.67
CA ASP A 122 -6.31 4.52 2.10
C ASP A 122 -6.24 4.63 0.58
N ILE A 123 -5.36 3.84 -0.03
CA ILE A 123 -5.12 3.85 -1.47
C ILE A 123 -6.36 3.48 -2.30
N ASN A 124 -7.22 2.61 -1.77
CA ASN A 124 -8.47 2.22 -2.43
C ASN A 124 -9.52 3.34 -2.31
N ALA A 125 -9.61 3.98 -1.13
CA ALA A 125 -10.47 5.13 -0.93
C ALA A 125 -10.04 6.30 -1.82
N ALA A 126 -8.73 6.53 -1.96
CA ALA A 126 -8.17 7.52 -2.87
C ALA A 126 -8.63 7.30 -4.31
N GLY A 127 -8.60 6.06 -4.82
CA GLY A 127 -9.10 5.70 -6.14
C GLY A 127 -10.59 5.96 -6.32
N ARG A 128 -11.41 5.47 -5.37
CA ARG A 128 -12.88 5.60 -5.41
C ARG A 128 -13.36 7.05 -5.37
N ILE A 129 -12.67 7.91 -4.65
CA ILE A 129 -13.01 9.34 -4.54
C ILE A 129 -12.48 10.10 -5.77
N SER A 130 -11.25 9.83 -6.17
CA SER A 130 -10.57 10.64 -7.18
C SER A 130 -10.98 10.29 -8.61
N GLY A 131 -11.31 9.02 -8.90
CA GLY A 131 -11.73 8.60 -10.24
C GLY A 131 -12.92 9.41 -10.78
N PRO A 132 -14.06 9.48 -10.05
CA PRO A 132 -15.19 10.32 -10.45
C PRO A 132 -14.85 11.81 -10.53
N LEU A 133 -14.03 12.33 -9.61
CA LEU A 133 -13.60 13.73 -9.62
C LEU A 133 -12.77 14.08 -10.86
N LEU A 134 -11.84 13.20 -11.25
CA LEU A 134 -11.06 13.37 -12.47
C LEU A 134 -11.93 13.38 -13.71
N ARG A 135 -12.95 12.52 -13.80
CA ARG A 135 -13.94 12.54 -14.89
C ARG A 135 -14.72 13.85 -14.92
N GLN A 136 -15.25 14.28 -13.78
CA GLN A 136 -15.98 15.55 -13.67
C GLN A 136 -15.12 16.76 -14.03
N ALA A 137 -13.82 16.72 -13.68
CA ALA A 137 -12.84 17.74 -14.05
C ALA A 137 -12.43 17.67 -15.54
N GLY A 138 -12.97 16.74 -16.31
CA GLY A 138 -12.65 16.56 -17.72
C GLY A 138 -11.21 16.11 -17.97
N ALA A 139 -10.60 15.39 -17.02
CA ALA A 139 -9.24 14.87 -17.16
C ALA A 139 -9.17 13.83 -18.28
N THR A 140 -8.16 13.96 -19.13
CA THR A 140 -7.89 12.99 -20.20
C THR A 140 -7.50 11.63 -19.63
N LYS A 141 -7.53 10.57 -20.44
CA LYS A 141 -7.03 9.25 -20.02
C LYS A 141 -5.55 9.30 -19.61
N ASP A 142 -4.74 10.12 -20.28
CA ASP A 142 -3.33 10.28 -19.94
C ASP A 142 -3.16 10.96 -18.58
N GLU A 143 -3.97 11.98 -18.28
CA GLU A 143 -3.99 12.63 -16.97
C GLU A 143 -4.46 11.69 -15.86
N GLN A 144 -5.43 10.83 -16.13
CA GLN A 144 -5.86 9.80 -15.19
C GLN A 144 -4.74 8.77 -14.92
N LYS A 145 -3.96 8.37 -15.94
CA LYS A 145 -2.75 7.52 -15.77
C LYS A 145 -1.66 8.23 -14.96
N ILE A 146 -1.43 9.50 -15.21
CA ILE A 146 -0.50 10.31 -14.41
C ILE A 146 -0.95 10.36 -12.95
N ALA A 147 -2.25 10.54 -12.70
CA ALA A 147 -2.81 10.55 -11.35
C ALA A 147 -2.57 9.23 -10.61
N VAL A 148 -2.81 8.08 -11.28
CA VAL A 148 -2.51 6.74 -10.73
C VAL A 148 -1.03 6.59 -10.41
N ALA A 149 -0.14 6.87 -11.36
CA ALA A 149 1.29 6.71 -11.17
C ALA A 149 1.83 7.60 -10.05
N THR A 150 1.36 8.85 -9.98
CA THR A 150 1.74 9.80 -8.91
C THR A 150 1.21 9.35 -7.55
N MET A 151 -0.01 8.83 -7.48
CA MET A 151 -0.59 8.28 -6.25
C MET A 151 0.22 7.10 -5.73
N VAL A 152 0.60 6.16 -6.60
CA VAL A 152 1.41 5.00 -6.21
C VAL A 152 2.80 5.40 -5.72
N GLN A 153 3.38 6.44 -6.32
CA GLN A 153 4.67 6.98 -5.90
C GLN A 153 4.58 7.81 -4.61
N SER A 154 3.42 8.37 -4.28
CA SER A 154 3.24 9.24 -3.12
C SER A 154 3.23 8.48 -1.80
N GLN A 155 3.33 9.22 -0.69
CA GLN A 155 3.19 8.70 0.66
C GLN A 155 1.86 7.97 0.83
N GLN A 156 1.89 6.75 1.33
CA GLN A 156 0.71 5.98 1.71
C GLN A 156 0.53 6.00 3.22
N SER A 157 -0.64 6.33 3.66
CA SER A 157 -1.14 6.35 5.04
C SER A 157 -0.32 7.19 6.04
N PHE A 158 -1.01 7.78 6.99
CA PHE A 158 -0.37 8.58 8.03
C PHE A 158 0.42 7.73 9.04
N SER A 159 0.03 6.46 9.24
CA SER A 159 0.78 5.54 10.11
C SER A 159 2.17 5.22 9.57
N THR A 160 2.28 4.97 8.28
CA THR A 160 3.57 4.76 7.61
C THR A 160 4.45 6.01 7.73
N PHE A 161 3.86 7.20 7.59
CA PHE A 161 4.55 8.47 7.75
C PHE A 161 5.13 8.65 9.15
N MET A 162 4.33 8.43 10.20
CA MET A 162 4.76 8.61 11.59
C MET A 162 5.89 7.66 11.98
N LEU A 163 5.76 6.37 11.66
CA LEU A 163 6.82 5.38 11.91
C LEU A 163 8.09 5.70 11.12
N GLY A 164 7.94 6.15 9.88
CA GLY A 164 9.06 6.53 9.04
C GLY A 164 9.81 7.76 9.57
N MET A 165 9.10 8.78 10.07
CA MET A 165 9.73 9.94 10.72
C MET A 165 10.56 9.53 11.94
N MET A 166 10.05 8.60 12.75
CA MET A 166 10.79 8.07 13.90
C MET A 166 12.06 7.34 13.43
N ALA A 167 11.97 6.53 12.38
CA ALA A 167 13.13 5.84 11.80
C ALA A 167 14.21 6.83 11.32
N LEU A 168 13.82 7.86 10.59
CA LEU A 168 14.75 8.92 10.13
C LEU A 168 15.39 9.65 11.30
N THR A 169 14.62 9.95 12.35
CA THR A 169 15.15 10.60 13.56
C THR A 169 16.20 9.72 14.26
N PHE A 170 15.93 8.42 14.38
CA PHE A 170 16.87 7.47 15.00
C PHE A 170 18.15 7.25 14.17
N ALA A 171 18.06 7.44 12.86
CA ALA A 171 19.21 7.41 11.96
C ALA A 171 20.04 8.72 11.97
N GLY A 172 19.59 9.76 12.68
CA GLY A 172 20.31 11.03 12.79
C GLY A 172 20.30 11.89 11.52
N VAL A 173 19.42 11.61 10.56
CA VAL A 173 19.32 12.40 9.31
C VAL A 173 18.40 13.61 9.48
N ASN A 174 18.56 14.61 8.61
CA ASN A 174 17.67 15.76 8.56
C ASN A 174 16.26 15.35 8.04
N VAL A 175 15.36 15.06 8.99
CA VAL A 175 14.01 14.56 8.71
C VAL A 175 13.25 15.51 7.78
N PHE A 176 13.35 16.83 8.00
CA PHE A 176 12.65 17.82 7.19
C PHE A 176 13.04 17.76 5.73
N ALA A 177 14.36 17.68 5.42
CA ALA A 177 14.85 17.61 4.07
C ALA A 177 14.38 16.33 3.36
N VAL A 178 14.47 15.17 4.04
CA VAL A 178 14.00 13.89 3.49
C VAL A 178 12.51 13.92 3.21
N VAL A 179 11.69 14.36 4.18
CA VAL A 179 10.23 14.42 4.04
C VAL A 179 9.82 15.37 2.91
N LEU A 180 10.42 16.58 2.87
CA LEU A 180 10.11 17.57 1.84
C LEU A 180 10.36 17.00 0.45
N ILE A 181 11.51 16.37 0.23
CA ILE A 181 11.90 15.88 -1.09
C ILE A 181 11.23 14.54 -1.41
N ALA A 182 11.17 13.60 -0.47
CA ALA A 182 10.64 12.25 -0.71
C ALA A 182 9.12 12.17 -0.80
N ILE A 183 8.40 13.07 -0.13
CA ILE A 183 6.92 13.03 -0.08
C ILE A 183 6.32 14.11 -0.96
N PHE A 184 6.74 15.36 -0.80
CA PHE A 184 6.16 16.48 -1.54
C PHE A 184 6.77 16.68 -2.92
N GLY A 185 8.06 16.37 -3.10
CA GLY A 185 8.71 16.42 -4.40
C GLY A 185 7.99 15.61 -5.48
N PRO A 186 7.66 14.34 -5.24
CA PRO A 186 6.93 13.50 -6.20
C PRO A 186 5.56 14.05 -6.61
N LEU A 187 4.86 14.78 -5.75
CA LEU A 187 3.57 15.39 -6.10
C LEU A 187 3.66 16.39 -7.26
N LEU A 188 4.85 16.96 -7.48
CA LEU A 188 5.11 17.90 -8.56
C LEU A 188 5.94 17.28 -9.69
N LEU A 189 7.02 16.58 -9.32
CA LEU A 189 7.97 16.04 -10.29
C LEU A 189 7.38 14.88 -11.08
N SER A 190 6.58 14.02 -10.47
CA SER A 190 6.00 12.86 -11.19
C SER A 190 5.02 13.29 -12.27
N PRO A 191 4.02 14.16 -12.00
CA PRO A 191 3.16 14.67 -13.06
C PRO A 191 3.93 15.40 -14.14
N LEU A 192 4.91 16.23 -13.77
CA LEU A 192 5.74 16.96 -14.73
C LEU A 192 6.52 16.01 -15.66
N LEU A 193 7.23 15.04 -15.10
CA LEU A 193 8.02 14.08 -15.88
C LEU A 193 7.12 13.20 -16.75
N LEU A 194 6.05 12.67 -16.19
CA LEU A 194 5.14 11.78 -16.92
C LEU A 194 4.42 12.50 -18.05
N SER A 195 4.00 13.75 -17.87
CA SER A 195 3.34 14.54 -18.92
C SER A 195 4.29 14.91 -20.05
N ARG A 196 5.60 15.05 -19.78
CA ARG A 196 6.59 15.40 -20.81
C ARG A 196 7.15 14.18 -21.53
N LEU A 197 7.35 13.06 -20.84
CA LEU A 197 8.07 11.90 -21.37
C LEU A 197 7.15 10.78 -21.88
N VAL A 198 6.01 10.53 -21.18
CA VAL A 198 5.19 9.32 -21.41
C VAL A 198 3.77 9.65 -21.87
N TYR A 199 3.04 10.43 -21.11
CA TYR A 199 1.62 10.72 -21.29
C TYR A 199 1.41 12.17 -21.72
N ARG A 200 1.43 12.41 -23.03
CA ARG A 200 1.50 13.77 -23.58
C ARG A 200 0.15 14.43 -23.83
N ASN A 201 -0.94 13.68 -23.82
CA ASN A 201 -2.28 14.24 -24.01
C ASN A 201 -2.79 14.83 -22.70
N VAL A 202 -2.22 15.95 -22.30
CA VAL A 202 -2.56 16.69 -21.09
C VAL A 202 -3.09 18.07 -21.43
N ARG A 203 -3.99 18.58 -20.60
CA ARG A 203 -4.55 19.92 -20.76
C ARG A 203 -4.81 20.56 -19.40
N SER A 204 -4.44 21.81 -19.25
CA SER A 204 -4.84 22.59 -18.08
C SER A 204 -6.30 23.02 -18.23
N VAL A 205 -7.08 22.79 -17.19
CA VAL A 205 -8.50 23.18 -17.13
C VAL A 205 -8.69 24.04 -15.88
N ASP A 206 -9.50 25.09 -16.00
CA ASP A 206 -9.95 25.85 -14.85
C ASP A 206 -11.06 25.08 -14.14
N LEU A 207 -10.75 24.54 -12.97
CA LEU A 207 -11.77 23.93 -12.11
C LEU A 207 -12.64 25.06 -11.54
N LEU A 208 -13.92 25.02 -11.87
CA LEU A 208 -14.92 26.00 -11.39
C LEU A 208 -15.07 25.96 -9.85
N ALA A 209 -14.84 24.80 -9.22
CA ALA A 209 -14.80 24.64 -7.77
C ALA A 209 -13.85 23.50 -7.40
N ALA A 210 -12.97 23.75 -6.43
CA ALA A 210 -12.20 22.66 -5.82
C ALA A 210 -13.15 21.88 -4.89
N PRO A 211 -13.13 20.52 -4.96
CA PRO A 211 -13.90 19.71 -4.02
C PRO A 211 -13.44 19.99 -2.59
N ARG A 212 -14.39 20.00 -1.64
CA ARG A 212 -14.08 20.15 -0.23
C ARG A 212 -14.02 18.77 0.42
N PHE A 213 -12.88 18.47 1.04
CA PHE A 213 -12.61 17.20 1.70
C PHE A 213 -12.79 17.26 3.23
N THR A 214 -12.81 18.47 3.82
CA THR A 214 -12.98 18.63 5.27
C THR A 214 -14.36 18.15 5.71
N PRO A 215 -14.45 17.08 6.52
CA PRO A 215 -15.73 16.55 6.97
C PRO A 215 -16.40 17.49 7.97
N ASN A 216 -17.71 17.64 7.87
CA ASN A 216 -18.53 18.39 8.84
C ASN A 216 -19.10 17.42 9.89
N ILE A 217 -18.25 16.96 10.80
CA ILE A 217 -18.60 16.00 11.86
C ILE A 217 -18.17 16.58 13.20
N ASP A 218 -18.97 16.38 14.25
CA ASP A 218 -18.62 16.80 15.63
C ASP A 218 -17.35 16.10 16.12
N PHE A 219 -16.60 16.81 16.98
CA PHE A 219 -15.27 16.38 17.42
C PHE A 219 -15.28 15.03 18.14
N ALA A 220 -16.14 14.85 19.16
CA ALA A 220 -16.15 13.65 19.97
C ALA A 220 -16.60 12.39 19.15
N PRO A 221 -17.71 12.42 18.39
CA PRO A 221 -18.06 11.34 17.50
C PRO A 221 -16.98 10.98 16.48
N MET A 222 -16.25 11.98 15.95
CA MET A 222 -15.15 11.77 15.02
C MET A 222 -14.01 10.99 15.68
N LEU A 223 -13.60 11.34 16.91
CA LEU A 223 -12.53 10.64 17.62
C LEU A 223 -12.86 9.17 17.87
N PHE A 224 -14.07 8.89 18.37
CA PHE A 224 -14.51 7.50 18.59
C PHE A 224 -14.59 6.70 17.30
N LYS A 225 -15.08 7.32 16.22
CA LYS A 225 -15.11 6.70 14.89
C LYS A 225 -13.69 6.41 14.38
N ALA A 226 -12.77 7.36 14.52
CA ALA A 226 -11.39 7.20 14.11
C ALA A 226 -10.65 6.10 14.92
N ALA A 227 -10.86 6.04 16.23
CA ALA A 227 -10.31 4.99 17.07
C ALA A 227 -10.82 3.59 16.65
N ARG A 228 -12.13 3.47 16.41
CA ARG A 228 -12.73 2.24 15.90
C ARG A 228 -12.17 1.87 14.52
N GLU A 229 -12.07 2.80 13.60
CA GLU A 229 -11.50 2.60 12.27
C GLU A 229 -10.04 2.12 12.36
N GLY A 230 -9.23 2.67 13.28
CA GLY A 230 -7.86 2.23 13.53
C GLY A 230 -7.79 0.77 14.02
N VAL A 231 -8.70 0.37 14.91
CA VAL A 231 -8.78 -1.01 15.38
C VAL A 231 -9.27 -1.95 14.27
N GLU A 232 -10.28 -1.56 13.51
CA GLU A 232 -10.78 -2.33 12.35
C GLU A 232 -9.69 -2.52 11.30
N LEU A 233 -8.95 -1.47 10.97
CA LEU A 233 -7.81 -1.53 10.05
C LEU A 233 -6.74 -2.52 10.54
N LEU A 234 -6.38 -2.45 11.81
CA LEU A 234 -5.38 -3.33 12.42
C LEU A 234 -5.85 -4.79 12.43
N LEU A 235 -7.01 -5.06 13.02
CA LEU A 235 -7.46 -6.43 13.32
C LEU A 235 -8.08 -7.14 12.11
N LEU A 236 -8.82 -6.41 11.26
CA LEU A 236 -9.60 -7.02 10.18
C LEU A 236 -8.93 -6.93 8.80
N ILE A 237 -7.92 -6.05 8.65
CA ILE A 237 -7.25 -5.86 7.36
C ILE A 237 -5.76 -6.20 7.47
N LEU A 238 -5.00 -5.52 8.34
CA LEU A 238 -3.54 -5.67 8.38
C LEU A 238 -3.13 -7.05 8.89
N ILE A 239 -3.66 -7.48 10.05
CA ILE A 239 -3.28 -8.77 10.63
C ILE A 239 -3.64 -9.95 9.71
N PRO A 240 -4.87 -10.08 9.15
CA PRO A 240 -5.17 -11.15 8.22
C PRO A 240 -4.31 -11.13 6.94
N ALA A 241 -4.07 -9.94 6.36
CA ALA A 241 -3.25 -9.82 5.16
C ALA A 241 -1.80 -10.25 5.43
N VAL A 242 -1.24 -9.82 6.55
CA VAL A 242 0.12 -10.17 6.98
C VAL A 242 0.22 -11.68 7.27
N ALA A 243 -0.75 -12.23 8.01
CA ALA A 243 -0.79 -13.66 8.31
C ALA A 243 -0.82 -14.51 7.03
N LEU A 244 -1.61 -14.10 6.03
CA LEU A 244 -1.66 -14.79 4.74
C LEU A 244 -0.30 -14.78 4.03
N VAL A 245 0.36 -13.63 3.94
CA VAL A 245 1.67 -13.52 3.28
C VAL A 245 2.72 -14.36 3.99
N PHE A 246 2.81 -14.28 5.32
CA PHE A 246 3.77 -15.09 6.08
C PHE A 246 3.42 -16.57 6.08
N CYS A 247 2.15 -16.95 5.94
CA CYS A 247 1.75 -18.34 5.70
C CYS A 247 2.35 -18.85 4.37
N VAL A 248 2.20 -18.08 3.29
CA VAL A 248 2.77 -18.45 1.98
C VAL A 248 4.31 -18.51 2.06
N ILE A 249 4.95 -17.53 2.68
CA ILE A 249 6.42 -17.53 2.88
C ILE A 249 6.85 -18.77 3.69
N GLY A 250 6.16 -19.10 4.77
CA GLY A 250 6.44 -20.27 5.59
C GLY A 250 6.33 -21.60 4.81
N LEU A 251 5.31 -21.71 3.96
CA LEU A 251 5.17 -22.88 3.07
C LEU A 251 6.31 -22.97 2.05
N LEU A 252 6.66 -21.83 1.41
CA LEU A 252 7.77 -21.77 0.46
C LEU A 252 9.12 -22.07 1.13
N GLU A 253 9.30 -21.68 2.37
CA GLU A 253 10.48 -21.99 3.17
C GLU A 253 10.55 -23.49 3.51
N HIS A 254 9.42 -24.07 3.93
CA HIS A 254 9.34 -25.49 4.23
C HIS A 254 9.73 -26.37 3.03
N ILE A 255 9.35 -25.99 1.81
CA ILE A 255 9.73 -26.71 0.58
C ILE A 255 11.09 -26.26 0.00
N GLY A 256 11.82 -25.37 0.68
CA GLY A 256 13.15 -24.91 0.28
C GLY A 256 13.20 -23.91 -0.89
N VAL A 257 12.05 -23.44 -1.38
CA VAL A 257 11.97 -22.53 -2.55
C VAL A 257 12.19 -21.07 -2.14
N TRP A 258 11.93 -20.73 -0.88
CA TRP A 258 12.05 -19.33 -0.42
C TRP A 258 13.48 -18.80 -0.41
N ALA A 259 14.46 -19.60 0.03
CA ALA A 259 15.84 -19.19 0.17
C ALA A 259 16.47 -18.62 -1.12
N PRO A 260 16.37 -19.28 -2.30
CA PRO A 260 16.91 -18.70 -3.53
C PRO A 260 16.16 -17.44 -3.99
N ILE A 261 14.84 -17.35 -3.75
CA ILE A 261 14.04 -16.19 -4.11
C ILE A 261 14.46 -14.99 -3.25
N SER A 262 14.49 -15.17 -1.92
CA SER A 262 14.89 -14.09 -1.00
C SER A 262 16.30 -13.60 -1.29
N ALA A 263 17.25 -14.49 -1.56
CA ALA A 263 18.63 -14.12 -1.86
C ALA A 263 18.78 -13.24 -3.11
N VAL A 264 17.98 -13.47 -4.14
CA VAL A 264 17.96 -12.60 -5.35
C VAL A 264 17.37 -11.23 -5.03
N LEU A 265 16.23 -11.21 -4.33
CA LEU A 265 15.56 -9.97 -3.94
C LEU A 265 16.42 -9.13 -2.99
N GLU A 266 17.06 -9.76 -1.99
CA GLU A 266 17.96 -9.10 -1.04
C GLU A 266 19.14 -8.42 -1.73
N ARG A 267 19.79 -9.12 -2.67
CA ARG A 267 20.89 -8.54 -3.45
C ARG A 267 20.42 -7.34 -4.28
N GLY A 268 19.24 -7.45 -4.91
CA GLY A 268 18.65 -6.35 -5.67
C GLY A 268 18.35 -5.13 -4.79
N LEU A 269 17.77 -5.35 -3.61
CA LEU A 269 17.44 -4.28 -2.67
C LEU A 269 18.70 -3.59 -2.13
N LEU A 270 19.72 -4.35 -1.73
CA LEU A 270 21.00 -3.80 -1.29
C LEU A 270 21.70 -2.97 -2.37
N ALA A 271 21.64 -3.43 -3.63
CA ALA A 271 22.18 -2.66 -4.75
C ALA A 271 21.47 -1.32 -4.97
N LEU A 272 20.24 -1.20 -4.49
CA LEU A 272 19.42 0.04 -4.52
C LEU A 272 19.55 0.88 -3.22
N ASN A 273 20.45 0.54 -2.32
CA ASN A 273 20.57 1.15 -0.98
C ASN A 273 19.26 1.02 -0.16
N ILE A 274 18.63 -0.13 -0.24
CA ILE A 274 17.42 -0.46 0.53
C ILE A 274 17.74 -1.64 1.44
N HIS A 275 17.40 -1.52 2.73
CA HIS A 275 17.56 -2.63 3.67
C HIS A 275 16.68 -3.82 3.27
N PRO A 276 17.24 -5.02 3.09
CA PRO A 276 16.55 -6.15 2.47
C PRO A 276 15.24 -6.54 3.16
N GLU A 277 15.26 -6.71 4.47
CA GLU A 277 14.08 -7.10 5.24
C GLU A 277 12.97 -6.04 5.13
N THR A 278 13.32 -4.75 5.25
CA THR A 278 12.37 -3.65 5.09
C THR A 278 11.79 -3.60 3.68
N GLY A 279 12.63 -3.77 2.66
CA GLY A 279 12.20 -3.80 1.26
C GLY A 279 11.27 -4.97 0.97
N LEU A 280 11.60 -6.18 1.42
CA LEU A 280 10.76 -7.37 1.27
C LEU A 280 9.40 -7.20 1.98
N LEU A 281 9.40 -6.66 3.21
CA LEU A 281 8.16 -6.39 3.93
C LEU A 281 7.29 -5.35 3.22
N ALA A 282 7.90 -4.30 2.67
CA ALA A 282 7.17 -3.28 1.91
C ALA A 282 6.54 -3.83 0.63
N MET A 283 7.26 -4.72 -0.08
CA MET A 283 6.82 -5.28 -1.36
C MET A 283 5.79 -6.40 -1.19
N LEU A 284 5.99 -7.27 -0.22
CA LEU A 284 5.20 -8.50 -0.10
C LEU A 284 4.05 -8.37 0.90
N VAL A 285 4.21 -7.51 1.92
CA VAL A 285 3.29 -7.48 3.06
C VAL A 285 2.61 -6.12 3.20
N SER A 286 3.30 -5.14 3.78
CA SER A 286 2.70 -3.86 4.15
C SER A 286 3.76 -2.77 4.37
N PRO A 287 3.54 -1.56 3.83
CA PRO A 287 4.37 -0.38 4.13
C PRO A 287 4.47 -0.09 5.62
N THR A 288 3.38 -0.20 6.36
CA THR A 288 3.34 0.07 7.80
C THR A 288 4.19 -0.92 8.59
N LEU A 289 4.15 -2.21 8.25
CA LEU A 289 5.02 -3.22 8.87
C LEU A 289 6.49 -2.96 8.54
N ALA A 290 6.79 -2.66 7.27
CA ALA A 290 8.13 -2.33 6.84
C ALA A 290 8.71 -1.12 7.60
N MET A 291 7.90 -0.06 7.80
CA MET A 291 8.29 1.11 8.57
C MET A 291 8.47 0.82 10.06
N GLY A 292 7.59 0.00 10.65
CA GLY A 292 7.75 -0.44 12.04
C GLY A 292 9.05 -1.22 12.25
N LYS A 293 9.39 -2.09 11.31
CA LYS A 293 10.69 -2.80 11.35
C LYS A 293 11.86 -1.84 11.16
N LEU A 294 11.78 -0.94 10.19
CA LEU A 294 12.81 0.07 9.94
C LEU A 294 13.06 0.93 11.18
N GLN A 295 11.99 1.40 11.83
CA GLN A 295 12.06 2.19 13.05
C GLN A 295 12.81 1.45 14.16
N ALA A 296 12.55 0.15 14.32
CA ALA A 296 13.18 -0.67 15.37
C ALA A 296 14.70 -0.86 15.18
N ILE A 297 15.19 -0.81 13.93
CA ILE A 297 16.61 -1.08 13.60
C ILE A 297 17.36 0.16 13.08
N ALA A 298 16.70 1.28 12.89
CA ALA A 298 17.24 2.48 12.21
C ALA A 298 18.53 3.01 12.84
N SER A 299 18.64 2.97 14.19
CA SER A 299 19.84 3.42 14.92
C SER A 299 21.08 2.56 14.67
N THR A 300 20.93 1.36 14.11
CA THR A 300 22.03 0.42 13.86
C THR A 300 22.41 0.34 12.38
N LEU A 301 21.63 0.99 11.51
CA LEU A 301 21.84 0.97 10.06
C LEU A 301 22.59 2.21 9.58
N ASP A 302 23.24 2.07 8.42
CA ASP A 302 23.76 3.21 7.69
C ASP A 302 22.60 4.16 7.30
N PRO A 303 22.76 5.48 7.49
CA PRO A 303 21.73 6.46 7.16
C PRO A 303 21.21 6.37 5.72
N SER A 304 22.05 6.01 4.75
CA SER A 304 21.63 5.84 3.35
C SER A 304 20.67 4.67 3.16
N LEU A 305 20.89 3.55 3.86
CA LEU A 305 19.96 2.42 3.88
C LEU A 305 18.63 2.79 4.54
N VAL A 306 18.67 3.61 5.61
CA VAL A 306 17.45 4.07 6.28
C VAL A 306 16.65 4.99 5.36
N VAL A 307 17.29 5.96 4.70
CA VAL A 307 16.63 6.87 3.76
C VAL A 307 16.07 6.11 2.55
N GLY A 308 16.83 5.24 1.91
CA GLY A 308 16.36 4.42 0.78
C GLY A 308 15.18 3.55 1.18
N SER A 309 15.25 2.88 2.32
CA SER A 309 14.16 2.04 2.86
C SER A 309 12.93 2.86 3.22
N PHE A 310 13.09 4.03 3.85
CA PHE A 310 12.01 4.96 4.12
C PHE A 310 11.30 5.39 2.85
N VAL A 311 12.06 5.83 1.86
CA VAL A 311 11.47 6.28 0.59
C VAL A 311 10.69 5.14 -0.05
N LEU A 312 11.25 3.95 -0.17
CA LEU A 312 10.56 2.80 -0.77
C LEU A 312 9.31 2.43 0.03
N ALA A 313 9.44 2.17 1.31
CA ALA A 313 8.36 1.66 2.15
C ALA A 313 7.26 2.69 2.43
N SER A 314 7.47 3.98 2.17
CA SER A 314 6.43 4.99 2.33
C SER A 314 5.41 5.05 1.18
N SER A 315 5.56 4.25 0.13
CA SER A 315 4.69 4.26 -1.06
C SER A 315 3.69 3.10 -1.11
N GLY A 316 2.77 3.15 -2.06
CA GLY A 316 1.80 2.09 -2.34
C GLY A 316 2.38 0.87 -3.06
N LEU A 317 3.51 0.36 -2.57
CA LEU A 317 4.31 -0.67 -3.21
C LEU A 317 3.85 -2.14 -3.04
N PRO A 318 2.99 -2.56 -2.10
CA PRO A 318 2.63 -3.97 -2.00
C PRO A 318 2.18 -4.54 -3.34
N LEU A 319 2.78 -5.64 -3.76
CA LEU A 319 2.47 -6.27 -5.06
C LEU A 319 0.98 -6.60 -5.19
N SER A 320 0.33 -6.99 -4.07
CA SER A 320 -1.11 -7.20 -4.00
C SER A 320 -1.93 -5.94 -4.30
N ALA A 321 -1.46 -4.78 -3.90
CA ALA A 321 -2.11 -3.51 -4.21
C ALA A 321 -1.92 -3.14 -5.68
N VAL A 322 -0.69 -3.25 -6.18
CA VAL A 322 -0.31 -2.83 -7.54
C VAL A 322 -0.93 -3.70 -8.62
N PHE A 323 -0.90 -5.02 -8.44
CA PHE A 323 -1.39 -5.98 -9.43
C PHE A 323 -2.83 -6.44 -9.17
N GLY A 324 -3.42 -6.10 -8.03
CA GLY A 324 -4.78 -6.50 -7.67
C GLY A 324 -5.70 -5.32 -7.38
N GLN A 325 -5.52 -4.67 -6.24
CA GLN A 325 -6.49 -3.72 -5.71
C GLN A 325 -6.60 -2.44 -6.55
N ILE A 326 -5.48 -1.79 -6.88
CA ILE A 326 -5.46 -0.52 -7.63
C ILE A 326 -6.08 -0.69 -9.02
N PRO A 327 -5.69 -1.70 -9.85
CA PRO A 327 -6.29 -1.87 -11.16
C PRO A 327 -7.81 -2.05 -11.12
N VAL A 328 -8.31 -2.90 -10.22
CA VAL A 328 -9.75 -3.17 -10.09
C VAL A 328 -10.51 -1.91 -9.69
N VAL A 329 -10.09 -1.25 -8.59
CA VAL A 329 -10.77 -0.06 -8.07
C VAL A 329 -10.80 1.09 -9.07
N TRP A 330 -9.66 1.34 -9.74
CA TRP A 330 -9.58 2.44 -10.69
C TRP A 330 -10.32 2.15 -12.01
N ALA A 331 -10.34 0.90 -12.49
CA ALA A 331 -11.11 0.54 -13.67
C ALA A 331 -12.62 0.72 -13.44
N GLU A 332 -13.10 0.49 -12.22
CA GLU A 332 -14.52 0.74 -11.88
C GLU A 332 -14.87 2.24 -11.79
N CYS A 333 -13.92 3.06 -11.34
CA CYS A 333 -14.17 4.46 -10.97
C CYS A 333 -13.69 5.49 -11.99
N SER A 334 -12.85 5.11 -12.97
CA SER A 334 -12.24 6.00 -13.97
C SER A 334 -12.58 5.57 -15.41
N ASP A 335 -12.02 6.27 -16.39
CA ASP A 335 -12.14 5.89 -17.82
C ASP A 335 -11.04 4.92 -18.28
N LEU A 336 -10.24 4.42 -17.34
CA LEU A 336 -9.14 3.49 -17.60
C LEU A 336 -9.62 2.05 -17.48
N ASN A 337 -9.02 1.14 -18.26
CA ASN A 337 -9.16 -0.29 -18.02
C ASN A 337 -8.05 -0.79 -17.06
N GLU A 338 -8.22 -2.00 -16.52
CA GLU A 338 -7.28 -2.59 -15.54
C GLU A 338 -5.82 -2.62 -16.04
N LYS A 339 -5.59 -2.91 -17.34
CA LYS A 339 -4.24 -2.94 -17.93
C LYS A 339 -3.61 -1.55 -17.96
N GLU A 340 -4.37 -0.53 -18.32
CA GLU A 340 -3.91 0.86 -18.33
C GLU A 340 -3.55 1.32 -16.93
N VAL A 341 -4.36 0.98 -15.93
CA VAL A 341 -4.10 1.28 -14.53
C VAL A 341 -2.86 0.54 -14.02
N MET A 342 -2.74 -0.75 -14.31
CA MET A 342 -1.59 -1.56 -13.90
C MET A 342 -0.28 -1.02 -14.47
N VAL A 343 -0.25 -0.65 -15.75
CA VAL A 343 0.94 -0.04 -16.39
C VAL A 343 1.31 1.28 -15.71
N ALA A 344 0.31 2.13 -15.43
CA ALA A 344 0.54 3.39 -14.73
C ALA A 344 1.06 3.17 -13.29
N ALA A 345 0.50 2.19 -12.57
CA ALA A 345 0.93 1.83 -11.22
C ALA A 345 2.38 1.30 -11.20
N VAL A 346 2.73 0.40 -12.13
CA VAL A 346 4.11 -0.10 -12.27
C VAL A 346 5.08 1.04 -12.58
N LEU A 347 4.70 1.99 -13.45
CA LEU A 347 5.52 3.15 -13.73
C LEU A 347 5.73 4.01 -12.47
N GLY A 348 4.70 4.19 -11.65
CA GLY A 348 4.79 4.86 -10.35
C GLY A 348 5.80 4.17 -9.42
N ILE A 349 5.83 2.84 -9.38
CA ILE A 349 6.81 2.06 -8.59
C ILE A 349 8.24 2.28 -9.12
N VAL A 350 8.44 2.19 -10.43
CA VAL A 350 9.77 2.42 -11.02
C VAL A 350 10.28 3.82 -10.65
N MET A 351 9.41 4.83 -10.73
CA MET A 351 9.76 6.19 -10.29
C MET A 351 10.07 6.26 -8.79
N ARG A 352 9.35 5.49 -7.97
CA ARG A 352 9.63 5.43 -6.52
C ARG A 352 10.97 4.78 -6.21
N LEU A 353 11.30 3.67 -6.87
CA LEU A 353 12.62 3.04 -6.76
C LEU A 353 13.74 4.01 -7.16
N LEU A 354 13.58 4.71 -8.27
CA LEU A 354 14.54 5.73 -8.69
C LEU A 354 14.67 6.86 -7.66
N THR A 355 13.55 7.31 -7.11
CA THR A 355 13.56 8.32 -6.03
C THR A 355 14.30 7.81 -4.79
N ALA A 356 14.09 6.54 -4.40
CA ALA A 356 14.77 5.94 -3.27
C ALA A 356 16.29 5.92 -3.46
N VAL A 357 16.76 5.46 -4.62
CA VAL A 357 18.19 5.43 -4.96
C VAL A 357 18.79 6.83 -4.98
N VAL A 358 18.12 7.78 -5.65
CA VAL A 358 18.61 9.16 -5.75
C VAL A 358 18.73 9.80 -4.38
N LEU A 359 17.74 9.65 -3.52
CA LEU A 359 17.78 10.21 -2.17
C LEU A 359 18.80 9.50 -1.28
N ALA A 360 18.90 8.18 -1.33
CA ALA A 360 19.87 7.42 -0.54
C ALA A 360 21.32 7.74 -0.91
N VAL A 361 21.60 7.84 -2.22
CA VAL A 361 22.99 7.99 -2.71
C VAL A 361 23.44 9.46 -2.74
N PHE A 362 22.57 10.37 -3.19
CA PHE A 362 22.97 11.75 -3.45
C PHE A 362 22.54 12.73 -2.37
N LEU A 363 21.36 12.56 -1.78
CA LEU A 363 20.86 13.49 -0.76
C LEU A 363 21.43 13.15 0.63
N THR A 364 21.44 11.87 1.01
CA THR A 364 21.83 11.48 2.37
C THR A 364 23.21 12.02 2.77
N PRO A 365 24.27 11.94 1.94
CA PRO A 365 25.58 12.50 2.31
C PRO A 365 25.60 14.00 2.55
N LEU A 366 24.57 14.73 2.12
CA LEU A 366 24.46 16.19 2.29
C LEU A 366 23.66 16.58 3.54
N ILE A 367 22.95 15.64 4.15
CA ILE A 367 21.97 15.91 5.22
C ILE A 367 22.22 15.11 6.52
N VAL A 368 23.27 14.32 6.55
CA VAL A 368 23.77 13.60 7.73
C VAL A 368 24.79 14.43 8.48
#